data_bd1d5a527115446522b7ce588dd5c43a
#
_entry.id   bd1d5a527115446522b7ce588dd5c43a
#
_cell.length_a   1.000
_cell.length_b   1.000
_cell.length_c   1.000
_cell.angle_alpha   90.00
_cell.angle_beta   90.00
_cell.angle_gamma   90.00
#
_symmetry.space_group_name_H-M   'P 1'
#
loop_
_entity.id
_entity.type
_entity.pdbx_description
1 polymer ?
#
loop_
_entity_poly.entity_id
_entity_poly.type
_entity_poly.pdbx_seq_one_letter_code
_entity_poly.pdbx_strand_id
1 'polypeptide(L)'
;MVSGEVPARDEDSMRLSMARSYGTWARAVERRLAALAHILVLILALTAAGQAVAEGPATGGAKLESQPANKPVKMVVLGDSLSAGLGLPAAAAFPARLQKALKGKGLEVDMTNAGVSGDTSSGGRDRLDWSVPDGTEAVIVELGANDALRGVDPAVTRAALSDILGRLKARGIAVLLCGMLAPPNYGHDYADRFNVIYPELAKSYGVALYPFFLNGVAADAKLNQADGIHPTAEGVDIIVQKMLPSVEALLGTINEQRR
;
A
#
# COMPACT_ATOMS: atom_id res chain seq x y z
N MET A 1 -36.21 29.58 -35.45
CA MET A 1 -34.76 29.33 -35.46
C MET A 1 -34.09 30.45 -34.69
N VAL A 2 -33.64 30.22 -33.50
CA VAL A 2 -32.89 31.18 -32.68
C VAL A 2 -31.56 30.49 -32.40
N SER A 3 -30.50 30.96 -33.08
CA SER A 3 -29.11 30.54 -32.87
C SER A 3 -28.57 31.23 -31.62
N GLY A 4 -28.41 30.49 -30.54
CA GLY A 4 -27.73 30.97 -29.34
C GLY A 4 -26.21 30.86 -29.52
N GLU A 5 -25.51 31.97 -29.67
CA GLU A 5 -24.06 32.03 -29.56
C GLU A 5 -23.61 31.79 -28.11
N VAL A 6 -22.72 30.82 -27.93
CA VAL A 6 -22.03 30.60 -26.65
C VAL A 6 -20.88 31.60 -26.57
N PRO A 7 -20.79 32.46 -25.52
CA PRO A 7 -19.70 33.42 -25.41
C PRO A 7 -18.36 32.67 -25.20
N ALA A 8 -17.35 33.07 -25.98
CA ALA A 8 -15.98 32.60 -25.85
C ALA A 8 -15.45 32.93 -24.45
N ARG A 9 -14.95 31.96 -23.73
CA ARG A 9 -14.27 32.16 -22.44
C ARG A 9 -12.93 32.85 -22.69
N ASP A 10 -12.73 33.95 -21.95
CA ASP A 10 -11.52 34.72 -21.97
C ASP A 10 -10.32 33.90 -21.46
N GLU A 11 -9.59 33.26 -22.38
CA GLU A 11 -8.41 32.44 -22.09
C GLU A 11 -7.25 33.28 -21.50
N ASP A 12 -7.19 34.57 -21.79
CA ASP A 12 -6.12 35.45 -21.31
C ASP A 12 -6.27 35.76 -19.80
N SER A 13 -7.49 35.88 -19.30
CA SER A 13 -7.73 36.11 -17.88
C SER A 13 -7.35 34.90 -17.05
N MET A 14 -7.52 33.67 -17.59
CA MET A 14 -7.16 32.42 -16.94
C MET A 14 -5.64 32.20 -16.92
N ARG A 15 -4.92 32.58 -17.98
CA ARG A 15 -3.46 32.52 -18.04
C ARG A 15 -2.79 33.50 -17.06
N LEU A 16 -3.32 34.70 -16.92
CA LEU A 16 -2.85 35.71 -15.97
C LEU A 16 -3.11 35.31 -14.51
N SER A 17 -4.20 34.65 -14.22
CA SER A 17 -4.51 34.11 -12.89
C SER A 17 -3.54 32.97 -12.48
N MET A 18 -3.25 32.05 -13.40
CA MET A 18 -2.29 30.96 -13.16
C MET A 18 -0.87 31.51 -12.95
N ALA A 19 -0.41 32.44 -13.75
CA ALA A 19 0.92 33.03 -13.63
C ALA A 19 1.15 33.73 -12.26
N ARG A 20 0.13 34.38 -11.71
CA ARG A 20 0.18 35.02 -10.38
C ARG A 20 0.23 33.98 -9.26
N SER A 21 -0.47 32.86 -9.39
CA SER A 21 -0.48 31.78 -8.41
C SER A 21 0.88 31.07 -8.32
N TYR A 22 1.52 30.77 -9.45
CA TYR A 22 2.85 30.14 -9.50
C TYR A 22 3.96 31.06 -8.94
N GLY A 23 3.88 32.37 -9.18
CA GLY A 23 4.87 33.31 -8.68
C GLY A 23 4.87 33.51 -7.16
N THR A 24 3.74 33.32 -6.50
CA THR A 24 3.64 33.37 -5.02
C THR A 24 4.12 32.07 -4.37
N TRP A 25 3.88 30.93 -5.00
CA TRP A 25 4.33 29.63 -4.51
C TRP A 25 5.87 29.47 -4.61
N ALA A 26 6.48 29.88 -5.71
CA ALA A 26 7.92 29.83 -5.91
C ALA A 26 8.68 30.66 -4.82
N ARG A 27 8.21 31.86 -4.51
CA ARG A 27 8.82 32.70 -3.44
C ARG A 27 8.65 32.13 -2.03
N ALA A 28 7.58 31.34 -1.78
CA ALA A 28 7.38 30.67 -0.50
C ALA A 28 8.33 29.49 -0.32
N VAL A 29 8.65 28.75 -1.39
CA VAL A 29 9.61 27.64 -1.41
C VAL A 29 11.03 28.16 -1.19
N GLU A 30 11.46 29.23 -1.87
CA GLU A 30 12.78 29.82 -1.70
C GLU A 30 13.05 30.30 -0.25
N ARG A 31 12.05 30.93 0.39
CA ARG A 31 12.18 31.36 1.81
C ARG A 31 12.33 30.18 2.77
N ARG A 32 11.69 29.06 2.49
CA ARG A 32 11.80 27.84 3.33
C ARG A 32 13.15 27.15 3.14
N LEU A 33 13.68 27.12 1.93
CA LEU A 33 15.03 26.57 1.65
C LEU A 33 16.14 27.43 2.28
N ALA A 34 16.01 28.75 2.27
CA ALA A 34 16.96 29.66 2.93
C ALA A 34 16.95 29.46 4.46
N ALA A 35 15.79 29.24 5.09
CA ALA A 35 15.69 28.98 6.53
C ALA A 35 16.35 27.65 6.93
N LEU A 36 16.19 26.59 6.11
CA LEU A 36 16.81 25.29 6.34
C LEU A 36 18.34 25.33 6.23
N ALA A 37 18.89 26.13 5.29
CA ALA A 37 20.34 26.31 5.14
C ALA A 37 20.96 26.99 6.38
N HIS A 38 20.29 27.95 7.00
CA HIS A 38 20.77 28.60 8.24
C HIS A 38 20.76 27.67 9.45
N ILE A 39 19.80 26.75 9.55
CA ILE A 39 19.73 25.75 10.62
C ILE A 39 20.89 24.73 10.48
N LEU A 40 21.21 24.33 9.25
CA LEU A 40 22.31 23.39 8.98
C LEU A 40 23.68 23.97 9.36
N VAL A 41 23.91 25.25 9.11
CA VAL A 41 25.16 25.94 9.48
C VAL A 41 25.30 26.07 11.00
N LEU A 42 24.22 26.29 11.73
CA LEU A 42 24.22 26.35 13.20
C LEU A 42 24.53 24.99 13.86
N ILE A 43 24.11 23.89 13.27
CA ILE A 43 24.38 22.54 13.78
C ILE A 43 25.87 22.15 13.57
N LEU A 44 26.46 22.54 12.44
CA LEU A 44 27.90 22.29 12.19
C LEU A 44 28.85 23.07 13.11
N ALA A 45 28.42 24.21 13.66
CA ALA A 45 29.26 25.03 14.56
C ALA A 45 29.33 24.50 16.00
N LEU A 46 28.41 23.61 16.41
CA LEU A 46 28.38 23.05 17.79
C LEU A 46 29.19 21.75 17.95
N THR A 47 29.72 21.15 16.87
CA THR A 47 30.45 19.86 16.93
C THR A 47 32.00 20.00 17.02
N ALA A 48 32.53 21.23 17.09
CA ALA A 48 33.98 21.48 17.05
C ALA A 48 34.65 21.69 18.43
N ALA A 49 33.97 21.42 19.53
CA ALA A 49 34.57 21.58 20.86
C ALA A 49 34.41 20.29 21.68
N GLY A 50 35.45 19.47 21.72
CA GLY A 50 35.54 18.37 22.69
C GLY A 50 36.17 17.08 22.18
N GLN A 51 37.49 17.07 21.91
CA GLN A 51 38.27 15.83 21.88
C GLN A 51 39.39 15.94 22.91
N ALA A 52 39.19 15.30 24.05
CA ALA A 52 40.25 14.93 24.96
C ALA A 52 40.39 13.41 24.93
N VAL A 53 41.60 12.96 24.56
CA VAL A 53 42.00 11.57 24.37
C VAL A 53 42.18 10.89 25.73
N ALA A 54 41.67 9.68 25.87
CA ALA A 54 42.13 8.71 26.86
C ALA A 54 42.24 7.35 26.17
N GLU A 55 43.47 6.93 25.87
CA GLU A 55 43.78 5.56 25.44
C GLU A 55 43.71 4.61 26.64
N GLY A 56 42.93 3.54 26.55
CA GLY A 56 42.92 2.36 27.39
C GLY A 56 42.84 1.11 26.53
N PRO A 57 43.48 -0.04 26.91
CA PRO A 57 43.78 -1.13 25.99
C PRO A 57 42.55 -1.93 25.60
N ALA A 58 42.47 -2.25 24.31
CA ALA A 58 41.47 -3.08 23.67
C ALA A 58 41.68 -4.54 24.05
N THR A 59 40.69 -5.13 24.72
CA THR A 59 40.39 -6.58 24.64
C THR A 59 38.87 -6.75 24.74
N GLY A 60 38.23 -7.13 23.68
CA GLY A 60 36.81 -7.41 23.71
C GLY A 60 36.32 -7.76 22.33
N GLY A 61 36.26 -9.07 22.07
CA GLY A 61 35.70 -9.63 20.84
C GLY A 61 34.39 -8.95 20.46
N ALA A 62 34.25 -8.60 19.20
CA ALA A 62 33.00 -8.18 18.63
C ALA A 62 31.96 -9.28 18.88
N LYS A 63 31.16 -9.10 19.92
CA LYS A 63 29.93 -9.86 20.13
C LYS A 63 29.05 -9.49 18.96
N LEU A 64 28.93 -10.40 17.98
CA LEU A 64 27.83 -10.36 17.04
C LEU A 64 26.58 -10.28 17.90
N GLU A 65 25.99 -9.08 18.02
CA GLU A 65 24.66 -8.94 18.60
C GLU A 65 23.72 -9.74 17.72
N SER A 66 23.42 -10.96 18.16
CA SER A 66 22.31 -11.72 17.63
C SER A 66 21.08 -10.83 17.78
N GLN A 67 20.56 -10.33 16.66
CA GLN A 67 19.31 -9.59 16.66
C GLN A 67 18.27 -10.41 17.43
N PRO A 68 17.54 -9.82 18.37
CA PRO A 68 16.58 -10.57 19.14
C PRO A 68 15.57 -11.21 18.17
N ALA A 69 15.38 -12.52 18.30
CA ALA A 69 14.51 -13.35 17.45
C ALA A 69 13.02 -12.92 17.49
N ASN A 70 12.71 -11.74 17.99
CA ASN A 70 11.35 -11.27 18.27
C ASN A 70 11.07 -9.83 17.80
N LYS A 71 11.79 -9.33 16.77
CA LYS A 71 11.43 -8.03 16.19
C LYS A 71 10.16 -8.20 15.35
N PRO A 72 9.09 -7.39 15.57
CA PRO A 72 7.88 -7.45 14.75
C PRO A 72 8.20 -7.36 13.26
N VAL A 73 7.52 -8.15 12.44
CA VAL A 73 7.62 -8.03 10.97
C VAL A 73 6.87 -6.79 10.53
N LYS A 74 7.55 -5.88 9.85
CA LYS A 74 6.92 -4.69 9.26
C LYS A 74 6.16 -5.05 7.99
N MET A 75 4.84 -4.97 8.05
CA MET A 75 3.95 -5.34 6.97
C MET A 75 3.04 -4.19 6.55
N VAL A 76 2.88 -3.99 5.26
CA VAL A 76 1.95 -3.01 4.68
C VAL A 76 0.82 -3.74 3.96
N VAL A 77 -0.40 -3.28 4.13
CA VAL A 77 -1.54 -3.67 3.29
C VAL A 77 -1.77 -2.56 2.28
N LEU A 78 -1.33 -2.78 1.03
CA LEU A 78 -1.54 -1.89 -0.10
C LEU A 78 -2.85 -2.30 -0.79
N GLY A 79 -3.90 -1.51 -0.61
CA GLY A 79 -5.23 -1.87 -1.09
C GLY A 79 -6.15 -0.70 -1.36
N ASP A 80 -7.40 -1.00 -1.58
CA ASP A 80 -8.44 -0.02 -1.83
C ASP A 80 -9.40 0.18 -0.63
N SER A 81 -10.69 0.39 -0.87
CA SER A 81 -11.70 0.56 0.19
C SER A 81 -11.91 -0.68 1.06
N LEU A 82 -11.66 -1.87 0.51
CA LEU A 82 -11.79 -3.13 1.23
C LEU A 82 -10.73 -3.25 2.33
N SER A 83 -9.51 -2.80 2.04
CA SER A 83 -8.42 -2.72 3.02
C SER A 83 -8.54 -1.49 3.93
N ALA A 84 -8.94 -0.33 3.38
CA ALA A 84 -9.13 0.90 4.15
C ALA A 84 -10.18 0.73 5.26
N GLY A 85 -11.16 -0.15 5.06
CA GLY A 85 -12.28 -0.36 5.98
C GLY A 85 -13.37 0.69 5.81
N LEU A 86 -13.74 1.00 4.54
CA LEU A 86 -14.81 1.97 4.24
C LEU A 86 -16.10 1.63 5.00
N GLY A 87 -16.66 2.64 5.69
CA GLY A 87 -17.88 2.49 6.48
C GLY A 87 -17.69 1.80 7.84
N LEU A 88 -16.45 1.42 8.22
CA LEU A 88 -16.13 0.76 9.47
C LEU A 88 -15.26 1.63 10.39
N PRO A 89 -15.36 1.45 11.73
CA PRO A 89 -14.35 1.99 12.63
C PRO A 89 -12.97 1.42 12.31
N ALA A 90 -11.90 2.20 12.48
CA ALA A 90 -10.53 1.79 12.15
C ALA A 90 -10.12 0.43 12.78
N ALA A 91 -10.56 0.13 13.98
CA ALA A 91 -10.31 -1.15 14.68
C ALA A 91 -11.03 -2.35 14.04
N ALA A 92 -12.00 -2.12 13.15
CA ALA A 92 -12.72 -3.15 12.40
C ALA A 92 -12.24 -3.28 10.96
N ALA A 93 -11.33 -2.41 10.49
CA ALA A 93 -10.70 -2.54 9.18
C ALA A 93 -9.85 -3.81 9.08
N PHE A 94 -9.74 -4.37 7.88
CA PHE A 94 -9.04 -5.64 7.63
C PHE A 94 -7.61 -5.69 8.23
N PRO A 95 -6.73 -4.68 8.03
CA PRO A 95 -5.37 -4.75 8.59
C PRO A 95 -5.35 -4.81 10.12
N ALA A 96 -6.22 -4.05 10.79
CA ALA A 96 -6.31 -4.03 12.25
C ALA A 96 -6.81 -5.38 12.81
N ARG A 97 -7.81 -5.98 12.16
CA ARG A 97 -8.32 -7.31 12.53
C ARG A 97 -7.29 -8.40 12.28
N LEU A 98 -6.59 -8.35 11.15
CA LEU A 98 -5.52 -9.31 10.83
C LEU A 98 -4.37 -9.22 11.84
N GLN A 99 -3.89 -8.01 12.16
CA GLN A 99 -2.85 -7.80 13.17
C GLN A 99 -3.26 -8.38 14.53
N LYS A 100 -4.51 -8.13 14.96
CA LYS A 100 -5.05 -8.68 16.20
C LYS A 100 -5.07 -10.22 16.18
N ALA A 101 -5.49 -10.83 15.08
CA ALA A 101 -5.55 -12.28 14.93
C ALA A 101 -4.15 -12.91 14.97
N LEU A 102 -3.16 -12.33 14.30
CA LEU A 102 -1.76 -12.76 14.31
C LEU A 102 -1.17 -12.67 15.71
N LYS A 103 -1.40 -11.55 16.41
CA LYS A 103 -0.95 -11.37 17.79
C LYS A 103 -1.55 -12.42 18.73
N GLY A 104 -2.82 -12.79 18.55
CA GLY A 104 -3.46 -13.87 19.31
C GLY A 104 -2.81 -15.24 19.11
N LYS A 105 -2.00 -15.41 18.05
CA LYS A 105 -1.19 -16.62 17.77
C LYS A 105 0.29 -16.47 18.15
N GLY A 106 0.67 -15.36 18.79
CA GLY A 106 2.06 -15.09 19.17
C GLY A 106 2.94 -14.60 18.01
N LEU A 107 2.34 -14.18 16.89
CA LEU A 107 3.05 -13.63 15.74
C LEU A 107 3.02 -12.09 15.82
N GLU A 108 4.17 -11.49 16.11
CA GLU A 108 4.29 -10.04 16.23
C GLU A 108 4.51 -9.41 14.85
N VAL A 109 3.55 -8.58 14.45
CA VAL A 109 3.55 -7.84 13.17
C VAL A 109 3.23 -6.38 13.45
N ASP A 110 4.03 -5.47 12.87
CA ASP A 110 3.75 -4.04 12.82
C ASP A 110 3.07 -3.76 11.47
N MET A 111 1.74 -3.61 11.49
CA MET A 111 0.92 -3.56 10.29
C MET A 111 0.45 -2.16 9.96
N THR A 112 0.79 -1.68 8.78
CA THR A 112 0.34 -0.40 8.25
C THR A 112 -0.82 -0.60 7.28
N ASN A 113 -1.93 0.10 7.51
CA ASN A 113 -3.04 0.20 6.55
C ASN A 113 -2.71 1.28 5.51
N ALA A 114 -2.42 0.85 4.30
CA ALA A 114 -2.23 1.71 3.13
C ALA A 114 -3.38 1.53 2.11
N GLY A 115 -4.59 1.27 2.59
CA GLY A 115 -5.81 1.25 1.77
C GLY A 115 -6.27 2.67 1.44
N VAL A 116 -6.65 2.90 0.18
CA VAL A 116 -7.24 4.17 -0.29
C VAL A 116 -8.54 3.87 -1.03
N SER A 117 -9.66 4.33 -0.45
CA SER A 117 -10.98 4.06 -1.02
C SER A 117 -11.12 4.58 -2.44
N GLY A 118 -11.58 3.70 -3.35
CA GLY A 118 -11.76 4.01 -4.75
C GLY A 118 -10.51 3.81 -5.61
N ASP A 119 -9.37 3.43 -5.04
CA ASP A 119 -8.15 3.20 -5.82
C ASP A 119 -8.31 2.04 -6.80
N THR A 120 -7.78 2.24 -8.00
CA THR A 120 -7.54 1.20 -8.98
C THR A 120 -6.13 0.62 -8.79
N SER A 121 -5.83 -0.46 -9.51
CA SER A 121 -4.47 -1.00 -9.58
C SER A 121 -3.45 0.05 -10.03
N SER A 122 -3.82 0.92 -10.98
CA SER A 122 -2.99 2.05 -11.43
C SER A 122 -2.77 3.08 -10.33
N GLY A 123 -3.80 3.43 -9.56
CA GLY A 123 -3.68 4.35 -8.42
C GLY A 123 -2.73 3.80 -7.34
N GLY A 124 -2.89 2.52 -7.00
CA GLY A 124 -1.98 1.83 -6.06
C GLY A 124 -0.53 1.79 -6.55
N ARG A 125 -0.31 1.55 -7.85
CA ARG A 125 1.02 1.62 -8.48
C ARG A 125 1.65 3.00 -8.35
N ASP A 126 0.90 4.04 -8.64
CA ASP A 126 1.42 5.42 -8.69
C ASP A 126 1.82 5.94 -7.30
N ARG A 127 1.23 5.39 -6.23
CA ARG A 127 1.57 5.72 -4.84
C ARG A 127 2.46 4.69 -4.13
N LEU A 128 2.97 3.68 -4.82
CA LEU A 128 3.67 2.55 -4.20
C LEU A 128 4.84 3.00 -3.32
N ASP A 129 5.69 3.92 -3.80
CA ASP A 129 6.93 4.29 -3.11
C ASP A 129 6.69 4.98 -1.76
N TRP A 130 5.67 5.85 -1.67
CA TRP A 130 5.36 6.50 -0.41
C TRP A 130 4.41 5.68 0.49
N SER A 131 3.67 4.73 -0.09
CA SER A 131 2.80 3.82 0.68
C SER A 131 3.57 2.66 1.31
N VAL A 132 4.68 2.28 0.71
CA VAL A 132 5.53 1.17 1.16
C VAL A 132 6.91 1.73 1.51
N PRO A 133 7.12 2.24 2.73
CA PRO A 133 8.38 2.87 3.14
C PRO A 133 9.53 1.85 3.23
N ASP A 134 10.75 2.38 3.28
CA ASP A 134 11.95 1.57 3.49
C ASP A 134 11.88 0.79 4.81
N GLY A 135 12.43 -0.41 4.79
CA GLY A 135 12.38 -1.33 5.92
C GLY A 135 11.07 -2.11 6.05
N THR A 136 10.12 -1.96 5.11
CA THR A 136 8.98 -2.89 4.96
C THR A 136 9.50 -4.26 4.54
N GLU A 137 9.03 -5.31 5.19
CA GLU A 137 9.49 -6.70 4.96
C GLU A 137 8.45 -7.53 4.21
N ALA A 138 7.17 -7.17 4.37
CA ALA A 138 6.07 -7.83 3.67
C ALA A 138 5.02 -6.84 3.17
N VAL A 139 4.37 -7.16 2.06
CA VAL A 139 3.22 -6.42 1.53
C VAL A 139 2.11 -7.39 1.16
N ILE A 140 0.91 -7.12 1.65
CA ILE A 140 -0.32 -7.70 1.11
C ILE A 140 -0.83 -6.72 0.04
N VAL A 141 -0.92 -7.18 -1.22
CA VAL A 141 -1.44 -6.39 -2.35
C VAL A 141 -2.87 -6.79 -2.58
N GLU A 142 -3.80 -5.87 -2.28
CA GLU A 142 -5.25 -6.04 -2.43
C GLU A 142 -5.77 -4.89 -3.30
N LEU A 143 -5.73 -5.06 -4.61
CA LEU A 143 -6.11 -4.06 -5.63
C LEU A 143 -6.77 -4.73 -6.83
N GLY A 144 -7.60 -3.97 -7.55
CA GLY A 144 -8.24 -4.39 -8.79
C GLY A 144 -9.76 -4.54 -8.70
N ALA A 145 -10.35 -4.47 -7.51
CA ALA A 145 -11.80 -4.46 -7.36
C ALA A 145 -12.42 -3.27 -8.10
N ASN A 146 -11.86 -2.08 -7.95
CA ASN A 146 -12.31 -0.88 -8.66
C ASN A 146 -12.06 -0.92 -10.16
N ASP A 147 -11.00 -1.60 -10.61
CA ASP A 147 -10.76 -1.86 -12.04
C ASP A 147 -11.91 -2.70 -12.62
N ALA A 148 -12.23 -3.82 -11.96
CA ALA A 148 -13.30 -4.70 -12.37
C ALA A 148 -14.68 -4.02 -12.32
N LEU A 149 -14.99 -3.27 -11.26
CA LEU A 149 -16.26 -2.55 -11.13
C LEU A 149 -16.46 -1.46 -12.19
N ARG A 150 -15.37 -0.85 -12.68
CA ARG A 150 -15.39 0.21 -13.70
C ARG A 150 -15.18 -0.30 -15.12
N GLY A 151 -15.01 -1.61 -15.31
CA GLY A 151 -14.76 -2.20 -16.62
C GLY A 151 -13.45 -1.74 -17.24
N VAL A 152 -12.42 -1.46 -16.43
CA VAL A 152 -11.06 -1.12 -16.91
C VAL A 152 -10.52 -2.28 -17.74
N ASP A 153 -9.88 -2.02 -18.87
CA ASP A 153 -9.28 -3.10 -19.68
C ASP A 153 -8.36 -3.97 -18.79
N PRO A 154 -8.57 -5.28 -18.73
CA PRO A 154 -7.74 -6.21 -17.95
C PRO A 154 -6.24 -6.09 -18.23
N ALA A 155 -5.84 -5.66 -19.43
CA ALA A 155 -4.44 -5.42 -19.76
C ALA A 155 -3.83 -4.26 -18.94
N VAL A 156 -4.60 -3.23 -18.62
CA VAL A 156 -4.17 -2.10 -17.79
C VAL A 156 -3.99 -2.57 -16.34
N THR A 157 -4.96 -3.31 -15.79
CA THR A 157 -4.87 -3.90 -14.46
C THR A 157 -3.65 -4.81 -14.34
N ARG A 158 -3.45 -5.69 -15.32
CA ARG A 158 -2.28 -6.58 -15.38
C ARG A 158 -0.97 -5.81 -15.37
N ALA A 159 -0.85 -4.78 -16.20
CA ALA A 159 0.37 -3.98 -16.30
C ALA A 159 0.68 -3.27 -14.97
N ALA A 160 -0.32 -2.69 -14.32
CA ALA A 160 -0.16 -2.01 -13.04
C ALA A 160 0.26 -2.97 -11.92
N LEU A 161 -0.43 -4.12 -11.78
CA LEU A 161 -0.06 -5.14 -10.79
C LEU A 161 1.32 -5.74 -11.07
N SER A 162 1.68 -5.96 -12.33
CA SER A 162 3.01 -6.44 -12.75
C SER A 162 4.11 -5.47 -12.33
N ASP A 163 3.92 -4.14 -12.52
CA ASP A 163 4.86 -3.12 -12.07
C ASP A 163 5.00 -3.09 -10.54
N ILE A 164 3.89 -3.13 -9.80
CA ILE A 164 3.89 -3.23 -8.33
C ILE A 164 4.72 -4.43 -7.88
N LEU A 165 4.43 -5.62 -8.40
CA LEU A 165 5.13 -6.85 -8.01
C LEU A 165 6.61 -6.81 -8.35
N GLY A 166 6.95 -6.28 -9.54
CA GLY A 166 8.34 -6.12 -9.98
C GLY A 166 9.14 -5.21 -9.04
N ARG A 167 8.57 -4.06 -8.67
CA ARG A 167 9.21 -3.09 -7.76
C ARG A 167 9.34 -3.63 -6.34
N LEU A 168 8.32 -4.31 -5.80
CA LEU A 168 8.40 -4.95 -4.49
C LEU A 168 9.46 -6.05 -4.47
N LYS A 169 9.51 -6.90 -5.50
CA LYS A 169 10.52 -7.95 -5.65
C LYS A 169 11.94 -7.39 -5.74
N ALA A 170 12.14 -6.32 -6.50
CA ALA A 170 13.44 -5.65 -6.61
C ALA A 170 13.94 -5.09 -5.26
N ARG A 171 13.01 -4.76 -4.35
CA ARG A 171 13.30 -4.32 -2.97
C ARG A 171 13.44 -5.49 -1.98
N GLY A 172 13.34 -6.74 -2.42
CA GLY A 172 13.42 -7.92 -1.57
C GLY A 172 12.24 -8.09 -0.61
N ILE A 173 11.10 -7.47 -0.90
CA ILE A 173 9.92 -7.49 -0.05
C ILE A 173 9.09 -8.75 -0.35
N ALA A 174 8.72 -9.50 0.69
CA ALA A 174 7.82 -10.64 0.56
C ALA A 174 6.39 -10.19 0.23
N VAL A 175 5.72 -10.86 -0.72
CA VAL A 175 4.39 -10.43 -1.20
C VAL A 175 3.36 -11.55 -1.07
N LEU A 176 2.18 -11.20 -0.53
CA LEU A 176 0.94 -11.94 -0.69
C LEU A 176 0.04 -11.16 -1.66
N LEU A 177 -0.14 -11.67 -2.86
CA LEU A 177 -1.07 -11.10 -3.85
C LEU A 177 -2.48 -11.64 -3.57
N CYS A 178 -3.45 -10.74 -3.36
CA CYS A 178 -4.84 -11.08 -3.20
C CYS A 178 -5.58 -10.97 -4.54
N GLY A 179 -6.16 -12.08 -4.99
CA GLY A 179 -6.95 -12.11 -6.21
C GLY A 179 -8.31 -11.42 -6.07
N MET A 180 -8.79 -10.91 -7.19
CA MET A 180 -10.16 -10.41 -7.38
C MET A 180 -10.83 -11.13 -8.54
N LEU A 181 -12.16 -11.16 -8.53
CA LEU A 181 -12.96 -11.71 -9.60
C LEU A 181 -13.77 -10.60 -10.26
N ALA A 182 -13.89 -10.67 -11.58
CA ALA A 182 -14.74 -9.75 -12.34
C ALA A 182 -16.21 -9.97 -12.00
N PRO A 183 -17.02 -8.91 -11.86
CA PRO A 183 -18.45 -9.05 -11.72
C PRO A 183 -19.08 -9.56 -13.04
N PRO A 184 -20.21 -10.29 -12.99
CA PRO A 184 -20.76 -10.98 -14.14
C PRO A 184 -21.36 -10.04 -15.22
N ASN A 185 -21.59 -8.78 -14.90
CA ASN A 185 -22.26 -7.80 -15.76
C ASN A 185 -21.45 -7.37 -16.99
N TYR A 186 -20.13 -7.63 -17.05
CA TYR A 186 -19.28 -7.32 -18.22
C TYR A 186 -19.12 -8.49 -19.19
N GLY A 187 -19.80 -9.63 -18.93
CA GLY A 187 -19.78 -10.81 -19.80
C GLY A 187 -18.53 -11.69 -19.60
N HIS A 188 -18.59 -12.86 -20.27
CA HIS A 188 -17.58 -13.90 -20.10
C HIS A 188 -16.19 -13.47 -20.61
N ASP A 189 -16.13 -12.82 -21.77
CA ASP A 189 -14.83 -12.40 -22.37
C ASP A 189 -14.03 -11.48 -21.44
N TYR A 190 -14.71 -10.57 -20.76
CA TYR A 190 -14.06 -9.71 -19.76
C TYR A 190 -13.60 -10.51 -18.53
N ALA A 191 -14.51 -11.34 -18.00
CA ALA A 191 -14.23 -12.16 -16.82
C ALA A 191 -13.06 -13.12 -17.05
N ASP A 192 -13.02 -13.80 -18.18
CA ASP A 192 -11.94 -14.73 -18.54
C ASP A 192 -10.59 -14.04 -18.62
N ARG A 193 -10.54 -12.83 -19.20
CA ARG A 193 -9.31 -12.02 -19.27
C ARG A 193 -8.89 -11.45 -17.93
N PHE A 194 -9.84 -11.09 -17.07
CA PHE A 194 -9.56 -10.47 -15.78
C PHE A 194 -9.15 -11.52 -14.73
N ASN A 195 -9.90 -12.62 -14.62
CA ASN A 195 -9.73 -13.60 -13.54
C ASN A 195 -8.39 -14.34 -13.60
N VAL A 196 -7.75 -14.44 -14.77
CA VAL A 196 -6.44 -15.09 -14.95
C VAL A 196 -5.25 -14.20 -14.56
N ILE A 197 -5.46 -12.89 -14.33
CA ILE A 197 -4.39 -11.93 -14.04
C ILE A 197 -3.60 -12.36 -12.80
N TYR A 198 -4.30 -12.61 -11.70
CA TYR A 198 -3.66 -12.86 -10.40
C TYR A 198 -2.89 -14.18 -10.35
N PRO A 199 -3.45 -15.34 -10.75
CA PRO A 199 -2.70 -16.58 -10.75
C PRO A 199 -1.50 -16.57 -11.70
N GLU A 200 -1.62 -15.93 -12.86
CA GLU A 200 -0.51 -15.81 -13.81
C GLU A 200 0.61 -14.89 -13.28
N LEU A 201 0.25 -13.75 -12.68
CA LEU A 201 1.24 -12.86 -12.08
C LEU A 201 1.90 -13.50 -10.86
N ALA A 202 1.14 -14.14 -9.97
CA ALA A 202 1.70 -14.83 -8.83
C ALA A 202 2.73 -15.88 -9.25
N LYS A 203 2.41 -16.68 -10.27
CA LYS A 203 3.33 -17.66 -10.88
C LYS A 203 4.56 -17.00 -11.50
N SER A 204 4.37 -15.93 -12.27
CA SER A 204 5.47 -15.24 -12.99
C SER A 204 6.47 -14.57 -12.06
N TYR A 205 5.99 -14.01 -10.96
CA TYR A 205 6.83 -13.32 -9.97
C TYR A 205 7.31 -14.24 -8.85
N GLY A 206 6.74 -15.45 -8.72
CA GLY A 206 7.06 -16.39 -7.65
C GLY A 206 6.58 -15.89 -6.29
N VAL A 207 5.43 -15.19 -6.24
CA VAL A 207 4.84 -14.66 -5.00
C VAL A 207 3.67 -15.51 -4.54
N ALA A 208 3.35 -15.44 -3.24
CA ALA A 208 2.20 -16.14 -2.68
C ALA A 208 0.89 -15.53 -3.24
N LEU A 209 -0.11 -16.39 -3.47
CA LEU A 209 -1.44 -15.99 -3.94
C LEU A 209 -2.50 -16.38 -2.91
N TYR A 210 -3.34 -15.40 -2.51
CA TYR A 210 -4.65 -15.67 -1.93
C TYR A 210 -5.71 -15.51 -3.04
N PRO A 211 -6.38 -16.59 -3.49
CA PRO A 211 -7.06 -16.60 -4.79
C PRO A 211 -8.19 -15.59 -4.94
N PHE A 212 -8.94 -15.30 -3.87
CA PHE A 212 -10.04 -14.35 -3.89
C PHE A 212 -10.22 -13.67 -2.53
N PHE A 213 -9.96 -12.36 -2.45
CA PHE A 213 -10.01 -11.60 -1.21
C PHE A 213 -11.34 -11.72 -0.47
N LEU A 214 -12.45 -11.63 -1.18
CA LEU A 214 -13.81 -11.69 -0.64
C LEU A 214 -14.36 -13.13 -0.51
N ASN A 215 -13.51 -14.15 -0.47
CA ASN A 215 -13.93 -15.54 -0.36
C ASN A 215 -14.78 -15.79 0.90
N GLY A 216 -16.03 -16.22 0.68
CA GLY A 216 -17.02 -16.51 1.73
C GLY A 216 -17.75 -15.27 2.27
N VAL A 217 -17.57 -14.10 1.62
CA VAL A 217 -18.23 -12.84 1.98
C VAL A 217 -18.97 -12.26 0.77
N ALA A 218 -18.38 -12.36 -0.43
CA ALA A 218 -19.01 -11.84 -1.64
C ALA A 218 -20.43 -12.37 -1.82
N ALA A 219 -21.35 -11.48 -2.19
CA ALA A 219 -22.78 -11.76 -2.45
C ALA A 219 -23.60 -12.23 -1.22
N ASP A 220 -23.05 -12.29 -0.01
CA ASP A 220 -23.81 -12.52 1.21
C ASP A 220 -24.27 -11.18 1.80
N ALA A 221 -25.59 -10.90 1.74
CA ALA A 221 -26.17 -9.65 2.24
C ALA A 221 -25.98 -9.41 3.74
N LYS A 222 -25.71 -10.45 4.55
CA LYS A 222 -25.45 -10.30 5.99
C LYS A 222 -24.01 -9.89 6.28
N LEU A 223 -23.10 -10.25 5.38
CA LEU A 223 -21.66 -10.02 5.52
C LEU A 223 -21.17 -8.78 4.76
N ASN A 224 -22.08 -8.14 3.99
CA ASN A 224 -21.81 -6.90 3.27
C ASN A 224 -22.70 -5.77 3.79
N GLN A 225 -22.20 -4.54 3.68
CA GLN A 225 -22.93 -3.32 3.98
C GLN A 225 -24.12 -3.14 2.99
N ALA A 226 -24.93 -2.13 3.20
CA ALA A 226 -26.12 -1.90 2.37
C ALA A 226 -25.83 -1.71 0.86
N ASP A 227 -24.61 -1.39 0.51
CA ASP A 227 -24.16 -1.28 -0.89
C ASP A 227 -23.90 -2.64 -1.57
N GLY A 228 -23.86 -3.72 -0.81
CA GLY A 228 -23.63 -5.09 -1.30
C GLY A 228 -22.21 -5.36 -1.78
N ILE A 229 -21.27 -4.43 -1.55
CA ILE A 229 -19.88 -4.47 -2.03
C ILE A 229 -18.88 -4.53 -0.88
N HIS A 230 -19.05 -3.65 0.12
CA HIS A 230 -18.11 -3.53 1.21
C HIS A 230 -18.50 -4.46 2.37
N PRO A 231 -17.56 -5.24 2.91
CA PRO A 231 -17.81 -6.11 4.05
C PRO A 231 -18.29 -5.36 5.30
N THR A 232 -19.16 -5.99 6.09
CA THR A 232 -19.40 -5.60 7.48
C THR A 232 -18.20 -5.99 8.35
N ALA A 233 -18.19 -5.58 9.62
CA ALA A 233 -17.15 -6.01 10.56
C ALA A 233 -17.08 -7.55 10.69
N GLU A 234 -18.23 -8.24 10.66
CA GLU A 234 -18.30 -9.71 10.66
C GLU A 234 -17.73 -10.28 9.35
N GLY A 235 -18.06 -9.68 8.20
CA GLY A 235 -17.47 -10.06 6.91
C GLY A 235 -15.95 -9.93 6.90
N VAL A 236 -15.42 -8.86 7.49
CA VAL A 236 -13.96 -8.67 7.66
C VAL A 236 -13.37 -9.78 8.54
N ASP A 237 -14.01 -10.16 9.63
CA ASP A 237 -13.53 -11.25 10.50
C ASP A 237 -13.46 -12.59 9.75
N ILE A 238 -14.42 -12.88 8.85
CA ILE A 238 -14.40 -14.08 7.98
C ILE A 238 -13.25 -14.02 6.97
N ILE A 239 -13.01 -12.85 6.33
CA ILE A 239 -11.87 -12.67 5.42
C ILE A 239 -10.57 -12.95 6.16
N VAL A 240 -10.39 -12.36 7.35
CA VAL A 240 -9.20 -12.58 8.19
C VAL A 240 -9.00 -14.05 8.51
N GLN A 241 -10.02 -14.74 9.00
CA GLN A 241 -9.94 -16.16 9.35
C GLN A 241 -9.50 -17.01 8.17
N LYS A 242 -10.04 -16.76 6.98
CA LYS A 242 -9.72 -17.54 5.77
C LYS A 242 -8.34 -17.22 5.21
N MET A 243 -7.86 -15.98 5.34
CA MET A 243 -6.55 -15.56 4.84
C MET A 243 -5.41 -15.88 5.80
N LEU A 244 -5.71 -16.02 7.10
CA LEU A 244 -4.71 -16.19 8.16
C LEU A 244 -3.66 -17.27 7.86
N PRO A 245 -4.00 -18.48 7.35
CA PRO A 245 -3.00 -19.51 7.01
C PRO A 245 -2.00 -19.04 5.94
N SER A 246 -2.45 -18.26 4.95
CA SER A 246 -1.58 -17.72 3.88
C SER A 246 -0.62 -16.66 4.42
N VAL A 247 -1.08 -15.84 5.36
CA VAL A 247 -0.22 -14.84 6.01
C VAL A 247 0.77 -15.50 6.97
N GLU A 248 0.36 -16.52 7.70
CA GLU A 248 1.27 -17.33 8.56
C GLU A 248 2.39 -17.97 7.73
N ALA A 249 2.06 -18.53 6.57
CA ALA A 249 3.05 -19.10 5.67
C ALA A 249 4.04 -18.03 5.15
N LEU A 250 3.53 -16.83 4.77
CA LEU A 250 4.37 -15.70 4.35
C LEU A 250 5.32 -15.28 5.48
N LEU A 251 4.83 -15.16 6.71
CA LEU A 251 5.66 -14.81 7.88
C LEU A 251 6.72 -15.89 8.18
N GLY A 252 6.39 -17.16 7.94
CA GLY A 252 7.34 -18.29 8.05
C GLY A 252 8.54 -18.10 7.14
N THR A 253 8.32 -17.76 5.87
CA THR A 253 9.41 -17.52 4.90
C THR A 253 10.31 -16.35 5.30
N ILE A 254 9.74 -15.27 5.84
CA ILE A 254 10.50 -14.11 6.31
C ILE A 254 11.39 -14.49 7.51
N ASN A 255 10.83 -15.23 8.47
CA ASN A 255 11.58 -15.65 9.65
C ASN A 255 12.72 -16.62 9.32
N GLU A 256 12.57 -17.45 8.29
CA GLU A 256 13.65 -18.30 7.77
C GLU A 256 14.77 -17.48 7.14
N GLN A 257 14.45 -16.40 6.42
CA GLN A 257 15.44 -15.50 5.82
C GLN A 257 16.20 -14.64 6.83
N ARG A 258 15.61 -14.39 8.01
CA ARG A 258 16.25 -13.63 9.10
C ARG A 258 17.24 -14.48 9.95
N ARG A 259 17.24 -15.80 9.79
CA ARG A 259 18.12 -16.73 10.51
C ARG A 259 19.43 -16.94 9.79
#